data_6a7d8766c5f7615601a43dfed8940d07
#
_entry.id   6a7d8766c5f7615601a43dfed8940d07
#
_cell.length_a   1.000
_cell.length_b   1.000
_cell.length_c   1.000
_cell.angle_alpha   90.00
_cell.angle_beta   90.00
_cell.angle_gamma   90.00
#
_symmetry.space_group_name_H-M   'P 1'
#
loop_
_entity.id
_entity.type
_entity.pdbx_description
1 polymer ?
#
loop_
_entity_poly.entity_id
_entity_poly.type
_entity_poly.pdbx_seq_one_letter_code
_entity_poly.pdbx_strand_id
1 'polypeptide(L)'
;MFTGIIESVGQITSINDNHGDFEIKIKYDSSSLNDISLGESISINGICLTVTKFDNNFLHFDLSKETISRISNFKINEMVNLETSLRVNSKISGHFVFGHIDGIARLINNEKKNRSEEWTIEPPKKIMRYIAEKGSISINGVSLTVNSVTERTFKINLIPFTLENTALKYISVSSEVNIEIDMLARYVETIFKKP
;
A
#
# COMPACT_ATOMS: atom_id res chain seq x y z
N MET A 1 -10.29 2.19 -6.70
CA MET A 1 -9.74 3.47 -6.20
C MET A 1 -9.97 3.54 -4.71
N PHE A 2 -8.99 4.06 -3.95
CA PHE A 2 -8.89 4.01 -2.48
C PHE A 2 -8.48 5.39 -1.96
N THR A 3 -8.42 5.56 -0.63
CA THR A 3 -7.99 6.81 0.02
C THR A 3 -6.65 6.69 0.73
N GLY A 4 -6.16 5.48 0.93
CA GLY A 4 -4.99 5.18 1.74
C GLY A 4 -5.25 5.26 3.25
N ILE A 5 -6.50 5.15 3.66
CA ILE A 5 -6.92 5.02 5.06
C ILE A 5 -7.27 3.55 5.31
N ILE A 6 -6.41 2.88 6.06
CA ILE A 6 -6.54 1.45 6.30
C ILE A 6 -7.75 1.16 7.20
N GLU A 7 -8.59 0.23 6.77
CA GLU A 7 -9.80 -0.18 7.48
C GLU A 7 -9.55 -1.39 8.37
N SER A 8 -8.66 -2.29 7.93
CA SER A 8 -8.34 -3.52 8.65
C SER A 8 -6.93 -4.00 8.37
N VAL A 9 -6.43 -4.88 9.24
CA VAL A 9 -5.19 -5.63 9.02
C VAL A 9 -5.53 -7.11 8.93
N GLY A 10 -5.21 -7.71 7.78
CA GLY A 10 -5.37 -9.14 7.53
C GLY A 10 -4.06 -9.91 7.65
N GLN A 11 -4.15 -11.25 7.60
CA GLN A 11 -2.99 -12.14 7.59
C GLN A 11 -3.04 -13.07 6.39
N ILE A 12 -1.96 -13.13 5.62
CA ILE A 12 -1.81 -14.09 4.52
C ILE A 12 -1.69 -15.51 5.11
N THR A 13 -2.63 -16.38 4.78
CA THR A 13 -2.68 -17.76 5.31
C THR A 13 -2.22 -18.80 4.28
N SER A 14 -2.36 -18.52 2.98
CA SER A 14 -1.80 -19.37 1.93
C SER A 14 -1.44 -18.57 0.70
N ILE A 15 -0.47 -19.07 -0.04
CA ILE A 15 -0.03 -18.60 -1.36
C ILE A 15 0.15 -19.85 -2.21
N ASN A 16 -0.69 -20.03 -3.22
CA ASN A 16 -0.68 -21.18 -4.11
C ASN A 16 -0.23 -20.74 -5.50
N ASP A 17 0.83 -21.34 -6.03
CA ASP A 17 1.25 -21.15 -7.42
C ASP A 17 0.37 -21.99 -8.34
N ASN A 18 -0.26 -21.37 -9.31
CA ASN A 18 -1.07 -22.00 -10.33
C ASN A 18 -0.50 -21.68 -11.71
N HIS A 19 0.56 -22.37 -12.10
CA HIS A 19 1.25 -22.22 -13.40
C HIS A 19 1.81 -20.81 -13.68
N GLY A 20 2.24 -20.11 -12.61
CA GLY A 20 2.84 -18.79 -12.67
C GLY A 20 1.88 -17.63 -12.33
N ASP A 21 0.59 -17.89 -12.22
CA ASP A 21 -0.36 -17.04 -11.51
C ASP A 21 -0.49 -17.55 -10.07
N PHE A 22 -0.87 -16.68 -9.14
CA PHE A 22 -0.91 -17.01 -7.72
C PHE A 22 -2.30 -16.77 -7.17
N GLU A 23 -2.78 -17.72 -6.37
CA GLU A 23 -3.94 -17.51 -5.50
C GLU A 23 -3.43 -17.19 -4.09
N ILE A 24 -3.87 -16.08 -3.52
CA ILE A 24 -3.61 -15.76 -2.10
C ILE A 24 -4.90 -15.84 -1.31
N LYS A 25 -4.77 -16.32 -0.06
CA LYS A 25 -5.85 -16.37 0.92
C LYS A 25 -5.47 -15.52 2.12
N ILE A 26 -6.34 -14.58 2.48
CA ILE A 26 -6.13 -13.64 3.57
C ILE A 26 -7.19 -13.85 4.62
N LYS A 27 -6.77 -14.11 5.86
CA LYS A 27 -7.63 -14.08 7.03
C LYS A 27 -7.88 -12.64 7.46
N TYR A 28 -9.13 -12.27 7.70
CA TYR A 28 -9.50 -10.93 8.12
C TYR A 28 -10.59 -10.96 9.19
N ASP A 29 -10.84 -9.83 9.83
CA ASP A 29 -11.98 -9.65 10.72
C ASP A 29 -13.16 -9.10 9.92
N SER A 30 -14.21 -9.90 9.75
CA SER A 30 -15.41 -9.52 8.97
C SER A 30 -16.18 -8.35 9.58
N SER A 31 -15.97 -8.03 10.85
CA SER A 31 -16.56 -6.84 11.48
C SER A 31 -15.90 -5.53 11.07
N SER A 32 -14.68 -5.60 10.53
CA SER A 32 -13.87 -4.45 10.15
C SER A 32 -14.02 -4.04 8.67
N LEU A 33 -14.47 -4.96 7.81
CA LEU A 33 -14.73 -4.70 6.38
C LEU A 33 -16.19 -5.04 6.07
N ASN A 34 -16.98 -4.02 5.77
CA ASN A 34 -18.42 -4.19 5.51
C ASN A 34 -18.73 -4.31 4.02
N ASP A 35 -19.80 -5.05 3.70
CA ASP A 35 -20.42 -5.15 2.37
C ASP A 35 -19.47 -5.60 1.25
N ILE A 36 -18.61 -6.60 1.54
CA ILE A 36 -17.74 -7.19 0.52
C ILE A 36 -18.58 -7.99 -0.49
N SER A 37 -18.25 -7.84 -1.77
CA SER A 37 -18.88 -8.54 -2.88
C SER A 37 -17.87 -9.25 -3.78
N LEU A 38 -18.31 -10.32 -4.45
CA LEU A 38 -17.50 -10.96 -5.50
C LEU A 38 -17.24 -9.97 -6.64
N GLY A 39 -16.00 -9.94 -7.14
CA GLY A 39 -15.59 -9.02 -8.19
C GLY A 39 -15.27 -7.60 -7.70
N GLU A 40 -15.41 -7.31 -6.41
CA GLU A 40 -15.01 -6.04 -5.82
C GLU A 40 -13.50 -5.91 -5.76
N SER A 41 -13.00 -4.68 -5.87
CA SER A 41 -11.59 -4.38 -5.68
C SER A 41 -11.31 -4.05 -4.20
N ILE A 42 -10.32 -4.72 -3.63
CA ILE A 42 -9.76 -4.41 -2.30
C ILE A 42 -8.28 -4.10 -2.46
N SER A 43 -7.80 -3.10 -1.75
CA SER A 43 -6.37 -2.78 -1.64
C SER A 43 -5.71 -3.68 -0.60
N ILE A 44 -4.71 -4.45 -1.02
CA ILE A 44 -3.88 -5.32 -0.16
C ILE A 44 -2.46 -4.78 -0.15
N ASN A 45 -1.99 -4.20 0.95
CA ASN A 45 -0.71 -3.49 0.99
C ASN A 45 -0.54 -2.51 -0.20
N GLY A 46 -1.62 -1.80 -0.57
CA GLY A 46 -1.63 -0.84 -1.67
C GLY A 46 -1.82 -1.45 -3.06
N ILE A 47 -2.02 -2.76 -3.19
CA ILE A 47 -2.23 -3.42 -4.47
C ILE A 47 -3.73 -3.61 -4.68
N CYS A 48 -4.28 -3.09 -5.77
CA CYS A 48 -5.68 -3.29 -6.15
C CYS A 48 -5.87 -4.73 -6.65
N LEU A 49 -6.57 -5.55 -5.86
CA LEU A 49 -6.88 -6.94 -6.19
C LEU A 49 -8.39 -7.16 -6.22
N THR A 50 -8.83 -8.08 -7.08
CA THR A 50 -10.24 -8.44 -7.22
C THR A 50 -10.58 -9.63 -6.33
N VAL A 51 -11.63 -9.52 -5.52
CA VAL A 51 -12.15 -10.61 -4.69
C VAL A 51 -12.72 -11.72 -5.59
N THR A 52 -12.07 -12.88 -5.58
CA THR A 52 -12.53 -14.06 -6.36
C THR A 52 -13.40 -15.00 -5.55
N LYS A 53 -13.22 -15.01 -4.21
CA LYS A 53 -14.03 -15.76 -3.25
C LYS A 53 -13.91 -15.13 -1.88
N PHE A 54 -14.94 -15.18 -1.06
CA PHE A 54 -14.89 -14.77 0.34
C PHE A 54 -15.86 -15.57 1.21
N ASP A 55 -15.56 -15.59 2.49
CA ASP A 55 -16.43 -16.02 3.59
C ASP A 55 -16.24 -15.10 4.81
N ASN A 56 -16.86 -15.42 5.94
CA ASN A 56 -16.80 -14.58 7.14
C ASN A 56 -15.39 -14.38 7.73
N ASN A 57 -14.40 -15.15 7.30
CA ASN A 57 -13.06 -15.12 7.87
C ASN A 57 -11.95 -14.96 6.82
N PHE A 58 -12.25 -15.20 5.55
CA PHE A 58 -11.22 -15.26 4.50
C PHE A 58 -11.64 -14.57 3.22
N LEU A 59 -10.65 -13.88 2.63
CA LEU A 59 -10.70 -13.32 1.28
C LEU A 59 -9.73 -14.08 0.39
N HIS A 60 -10.11 -14.31 -0.85
CA HIS A 60 -9.28 -14.94 -1.88
C HIS A 60 -9.10 -13.99 -3.05
N PHE A 61 -7.89 -13.95 -3.60
CA PHE A 61 -7.51 -13.10 -4.71
C PHE A 61 -6.60 -13.87 -5.66
N ASP A 62 -6.75 -13.61 -6.96
CA ASP A 62 -5.84 -14.10 -7.98
C ASP A 62 -4.88 -12.99 -8.38
N LEU A 63 -3.58 -13.29 -8.42
CA LEU A 63 -2.52 -12.38 -8.82
C LEU A 63 -1.84 -12.91 -10.07
N SER A 64 -1.78 -12.07 -11.10
CA SER A 64 -1.02 -12.40 -12.31
C SER A 64 0.49 -12.36 -12.03
N LYS A 65 1.25 -13.09 -12.83
CA LYS A 65 2.72 -13.04 -12.81
C LYS A 65 3.26 -11.61 -12.98
N GLU A 66 2.59 -10.79 -13.78
CA GLU A 66 2.96 -9.37 -13.93
C GLU A 66 2.83 -8.61 -12.62
N THR A 67 1.70 -8.78 -11.91
CA THR A 67 1.47 -8.13 -10.61
C THR A 67 2.57 -8.52 -9.62
N ILE A 68 2.85 -9.83 -9.49
CA ILE A 68 3.89 -10.34 -8.57
C ILE A 68 5.27 -9.74 -8.86
N SER A 69 5.61 -9.54 -10.13
CA SER A 69 6.91 -8.97 -10.51
C SER A 69 7.10 -7.50 -10.12
N ARG A 70 6.05 -6.79 -9.73
CA ARG A 70 6.05 -5.35 -9.44
C ARG A 70 5.88 -4.99 -7.97
N ILE A 71 5.57 -5.96 -7.14
CA ILE A 71 5.25 -5.78 -5.72
C ILE A 71 6.33 -6.41 -4.83
N SER A 72 6.37 -5.99 -3.56
CA SER A 72 7.10 -6.72 -2.55
C SER A 72 6.51 -8.13 -2.39
N ASN A 73 7.38 -9.13 -2.29
CA ASN A 73 6.95 -10.53 -2.22
C ASN A 73 6.10 -10.78 -0.96
N PHE A 74 4.90 -11.26 -1.15
CA PHE A 74 4.05 -11.74 -0.08
C PHE A 74 4.64 -12.99 0.58
N LYS A 75 4.44 -13.11 1.90
CA LYS A 75 4.88 -14.27 2.70
C LYS A 75 3.71 -14.83 3.49
N ILE A 76 3.70 -16.14 3.66
CA ILE A 76 2.75 -16.80 4.58
C ILE A 76 2.97 -16.25 6.00
N ASN A 77 1.89 -15.97 6.70
CA ASN A 77 1.83 -15.30 8.02
C ASN A 77 2.17 -13.80 8.00
N GLU A 78 2.40 -13.19 6.85
CA GLU A 78 2.56 -11.74 6.75
C GLU A 78 1.24 -11.02 7.08
N MET A 79 1.37 -9.92 7.83
CA MET A 79 0.26 -9.00 8.11
C MET A 79 0.19 -7.96 7.01
N VAL A 80 -1.00 -7.74 6.46
CA VAL A 80 -1.24 -6.85 5.32
C VAL A 80 -2.33 -5.83 5.61
N ASN A 81 -2.16 -4.62 5.10
CA ASN A 81 -3.18 -3.57 5.16
C ASN A 81 -4.32 -3.88 4.20
N LEU A 82 -5.55 -3.68 4.64
CA LEU A 82 -6.77 -3.86 3.87
C LEU A 82 -7.57 -2.56 3.83
N GLU A 83 -8.02 -2.18 2.63
CA GLU A 83 -8.94 -1.06 2.41
C GLU A 83 -9.91 -1.45 1.29
N THR A 84 -11.22 -1.25 1.51
CA THR A 84 -12.25 -1.45 0.48
C THR A 84 -12.25 -0.31 -0.53
N SER A 85 -12.83 -0.53 -1.70
CA SER A 85 -12.90 0.52 -2.72
C SER A 85 -13.82 1.67 -2.29
N LEU A 86 -13.45 2.89 -2.71
CA LEU A 86 -14.23 4.12 -2.48
C LEU A 86 -15.65 3.98 -3.03
N ARG A 87 -16.63 4.41 -2.26
CA ARG A 87 -18.03 4.58 -2.64
C ARG A 87 -18.33 6.05 -2.98
N VAL A 88 -19.42 6.30 -3.71
CA VAL A 88 -19.80 7.65 -4.18
C VAL A 88 -19.88 8.66 -3.04
N ASN A 89 -20.29 8.26 -1.85
CA ASN A 89 -20.44 9.14 -0.69
C ASN A 89 -19.31 9.02 0.35
N SER A 90 -18.20 8.36 0.02
CA SER A 90 -17.08 8.21 0.93
C SER A 90 -16.31 9.53 1.11
N LYS A 91 -15.80 9.76 2.34
CA LYS A 91 -14.87 10.86 2.59
C LYS A 91 -13.50 10.48 2.04
N ILE A 92 -12.83 11.41 1.38
CA ILE A 92 -11.42 11.26 0.99
C ILE A 92 -10.59 11.86 2.12
N SER A 93 -10.21 11.02 3.09
CA SER A 93 -9.46 11.46 4.28
C SER A 93 -7.93 11.41 4.09
N GLY A 94 -7.44 10.66 3.08
CA GLY A 94 -6.04 10.64 2.65
C GLY A 94 -5.87 11.37 1.32
N HIS A 95 -5.43 10.65 0.30
CA HIS A 95 -5.35 11.12 -1.10
C HIS A 95 -5.88 10.04 -2.04
N PHE A 96 -5.96 10.30 -3.33
CA PHE A 96 -6.36 9.29 -4.31
C PHE A 96 -5.26 8.23 -4.47
N VAL A 97 -5.54 7.01 -4.00
CA VAL A 97 -4.70 5.83 -4.15
C VAL A 97 -5.41 4.88 -5.13
N PHE A 98 -4.69 4.44 -6.16
CA PHE A 98 -5.29 3.62 -7.21
C PHE A 98 -5.02 2.13 -7.03
N GLY A 99 -4.05 1.80 -6.19
CA GLY A 99 -3.60 0.42 -6.00
C GLY A 99 -2.67 -0.04 -7.13
N HIS A 100 -2.01 0.90 -7.81
CA HIS A 100 -1.11 0.67 -8.94
C HIS A 100 0.34 0.95 -8.52
N ILE A 101 1.00 -0.06 -8.00
CA ILE A 101 2.34 0.04 -7.44
C ILE A 101 3.35 0.52 -8.48
N ASP A 102 4.07 1.60 -8.16
CA ASP A 102 5.13 2.19 -8.98
C ASP A 102 6.48 1.51 -8.81
N GLY A 103 6.67 0.87 -7.68
CA GLY A 103 7.88 0.14 -7.38
C GLY A 103 7.94 -0.35 -5.93
N ILE A 104 9.06 -0.99 -5.63
CA ILE A 104 9.40 -1.47 -4.30
C ILE A 104 10.42 -0.50 -3.71
N ALA A 105 10.10 0.07 -2.56
CA ALA A 105 11.00 0.92 -1.79
C ALA A 105 11.57 0.15 -0.59
N ARG A 106 12.66 0.62 -0.02
CA ARG A 106 13.29 0.02 1.16
C ARG A 106 13.28 0.99 2.34
N LEU A 107 12.87 0.52 3.51
CA LEU A 107 13.05 1.24 4.75
C LEU A 107 14.53 1.15 5.16
N ILE A 108 15.27 2.26 5.11
CA ILE A 108 16.70 2.28 5.42
C ILE A 108 17.01 2.78 6.83
N ASN A 109 16.10 3.54 7.44
CA ASN A 109 16.24 3.96 8.83
C ASN A 109 14.87 4.20 9.46
N ASN A 110 14.76 3.90 10.75
CA ASN A 110 13.60 4.18 11.60
C ASN A 110 14.08 4.81 12.90
N GLU A 111 13.75 6.06 13.12
CA GLU A 111 14.15 6.83 14.30
C GLU A 111 12.91 7.17 15.16
N LYS A 112 12.91 6.75 16.41
CA LYS A 112 11.85 7.15 17.36
C LYS A 112 11.98 8.63 17.70
N LYS A 113 10.88 9.36 17.51
CA LYS A 113 10.75 10.81 17.81
C LYS A 113 9.63 10.99 18.84
N ASN A 114 9.97 10.90 20.14
CA ASN A 114 8.98 10.95 21.23
C ASN A 114 7.89 9.88 21.06
N ARG A 115 6.70 10.27 20.58
CA ARG A 115 5.56 9.38 20.37
C ARG A 115 5.40 8.90 18.93
N SER A 116 6.16 9.43 17.99
CA SER A 116 6.11 9.08 16.56
C SER A 116 7.39 8.39 16.11
N GLU A 117 7.40 7.88 14.89
CA GLU A 117 8.58 7.31 14.23
C GLU A 117 8.85 8.05 12.92
N GLU A 118 10.07 8.55 12.75
CA GLU A 118 10.53 9.09 11.48
C GLU A 118 11.20 8.00 10.68
N TRP A 119 10.60 7.66 9.53
CA TRP A 119 11.14 6.67 8.61
C TRP A 119 11.86 7.35 7.47
N THR A 120 13.06 6.83 7.12
CA THR A 120 13.81 7.19 5.91
C THR A 120 13.66 6.06 4.91
N ILE A 121 13.11 6.37 3.74
CA ILE A 121 12.76 5.40 2.70
C ILE A 121 13.56 5.70 1.43
N GLU A 122 14.15 4.65 0.85
CA GLU A 122 14.83 4.68 -0.43
C GLU A 122 13.96 4.02 -1.50
N PRO A 123 13.32 4.81 -2.38
CA PRO A 123 12.54 4.29 -3.49
C PRO A 123 13.42 4.03 -4.72
N PRO A 124 12.92 3.35 -5.77
CA PRO A 124 13.59 3.28 -7.05
C PRO A 124 13.88 4.69 -7.59
N LYS A 125 15.10 4.91 -8.09
CA LYS A 125 15.58 6.22 -8.58
C LYS A 125 14.61 6.90 -9.57
N LYS A 126 13.96 6.09 -10.41
CA LYS A 126 13.03 6.59 -11.45
C LYS A 126 11.80 7.31 -10.92
N ILE A 127 11.38 7.02 -9.68
CA ILE A 127 10.18 7.62 -9.08
C ILE A 127 10.48 8.79 -8.14
N MET A 128 11.75 9.02 -7.77
CA MET A 128 12.15 10.14 -6.89
C MET A 128 11.66 11.51 -7.38
N ARG A 129 11.66 11.75 -8.68
CA ARG A 129 11.22 13.01 -9.28
C ARG A 129 9.73 13.34 -9.09
N TYR A 130 8.93 12.35 -8.71
CA TYR A 130 7.49 12.52 -8.42
C TYR A 130 7.20 12.75 -6.95
N ILE A 131 8.23 12.63 -6.09
CA ILE A 131 8.10 12.76 -4.66
C ILE A 131 8.48 14.18 -4.27
N ALA A 132 7.52 14.92 -3.73
CA ALA A 132 7.69 16.30 -3.32
C ALA A 132 7.54 16.45 -1.81
N GLU A 133 8.33 17.35 -1.20
CA GLU A 133 8.15 17.73 0.20
C GLU A 133 6.73 18.28 0.41
N LYS A 134 6.07 17.84 1.49
CA LYS A 134 4.65 18.09 1.80
C LYS A 134 3.65 17.49 0.82
N GLY A 135 4.09 16.74 -0.18
CA GLY A 135 3.22 15.94 -1.04
C GLY A 135 2.72 14.67 -0.36
N SER A 136 1.77 14.01 -1.00
CA SER A 136 1.23 12.72 -0.57
C SER A 136 1.99 11.56 -1.23
N ILE A 137 2.07 10.44 -0.52
CA ILE A 137 2.63 9.19 -1.01
C ILE A 137 1.93 8.03 -0.32
N SER A 138 1.77 6.91 -1.03
CA SER A 138 1.24 5.67 -0.45
C SER A 138 2.35 4.67 -0.19
N ILE A 139 2.45 4.17 1.05
CA ILE A 139 3.37 3.12 1.48
C ILE A 139 2.56 1.94 2.00
N ASN A 140 2.67 0.78 1.36
CA ASN A 140 1.83 -0.39 1.65
C ASN A 140 0.33 -0.01 1.76
N GLY A 141 -0.14 0.88 0.86
CA GLY A 141 -1.51 1.36 0.83
C GLY A 141 -1.83 2.49 1.82
N VAL A 142 -0.93 2.85 2.73
CA VAL A 142 -1.17 3.91 3.72
C VAL A 142 -0.84 5.27 3.11
N SER A 143 -1.80 6.20 3.13
CA SER A 143 -1.61 7.60 2.73
C SER A 143 -0.77 8.34 3.76
N LEU A 144 0.37 8.88 3.33
CA LEU A 144 1.33 9.54 4.20
C LEU A 144 1.81 10.86 3.59
N THR A 145 2.22 11.79 4.45
CA THR A 145 2.82 13.05 4.02
C THR A 145 4.34 12.94 4.00
N VAL A 146 4.94 13.39 2.92
CA VAL A 146 6.39 13.47 2.78
C VAL A 146 6.93 14.66 3.60
N ASN A 147 7.82 14.41 4.55
CA ASN A 147 8.38 15.45 5.42
C ASN A 147 9.57 16.16 4.80
N SER A 148 10.46 15.42 4.15
CA SER A 148 11.63 15.95 3.46
C SER A 148 12.07 15.00 2.35
N VAL A 149 12.79 15.54 1.38
CA VAL A 149 13.29 14.80 0.20
C VAL A 149 14.77 15.11 0.02
N THR A 150 15.57 14.09 -0.30
CA THR A 150 16.97 14.19 -0.72
C THR A 150 17.11 13.69 -2.16
N GLU A 151 18.33 13.59 -2.68
CA GLU A 151 18.55 13.00 -4.03
C GLU A 151 18.15 11.53 -4.15
N ARG A 152 18.17 10.75 -3.03
CA ARG A 152 17.97 9.30 -3.05
C ARG A 152 16.87 8.82 -2.12
N THR A 153 16.49 9.61 -1.13
CA THR A 153 15.57 9.20 -0.07
C THR A 153 14.55 10.26 0.23
N PHE A 154 13.49 9.85 0.86
CA PHE A 154 12.54 10.77 1.48
C PHE A 154 12.22 10.31 2.90
N LYS A 155 11.68 11.23 3.69
CA LYS A 155 11.26 10.95 5.05
C LYS A 155 9.77 11.13 5.22
N ILE A 156 9.20 10.26 6.04
CA ILE A 156 7.81 10.33 6.51
C ILE A 156 7.81 10.25 8.04
N ASN A 157 6.73 10.71 8.66
CA ASN A 157 6.55 10.56 10.10
C ASN A 157 5.27 9.79 10.39
N LEU A 158 5.41 8.68 11.12
CA LEU A 158 4.31 7.81 11.52
C LEU A 158 3.88 8.16 12.95
N ILE A 159 2.65 8.63 13.08
CA ILE A 159 2.04 8.87 14.40
C ILE A 159 1.61 7.55 15.05
N PRO A 160 1.45 7.48 16.39
CA PRO A 160 1.05 6.24 17.07
C PRO A 160 -0.20 5.61 16.49
N PHE A 161 -1.21 6.40 16.19
CA PHE A 161 -2.45 5.92 15.60
C PHE A 161 -2.23 5.13 14.28
N THR A 162 -1.37 5.65 13.40
CA THR A 162 -1.04 4.96 12.14
C THR A 162 -0.32 3.64 12.39
N LEU A 163 0.66 3.63 13.29
CA LEU A 163 1.39 2.41 13.65
C LEU A 163 0.46 1.36 14.26
N GLU A 164 -0.41 1.76 15.19
CA GLU A 164 -1.31 0.84 15.91
C GLU A 164 -2.35 0.21 14.98
N ASN A 165 -2.85 0.96 14.00
CA ASN A 165 -3.98 0.57 13.15
C ASN A 165 -3.58 0.06 11.75
N THR A 166 -2.29 -0.09 11.48
CA THR A 166 -1.81 -0.59 10.17
C THR A 166 -0.77 -1.69 10.34
N ALA A 167 -0.53 -2.44 9.26
CA ALA A 167 0.54 -3.43 9.20
C ALA A 167 1.95 -2.80 9.21
N LEU A 168 2.08 -1.46 9.14
CA LEU A 168 3.37 -0.79 9.20
C LEU A 168 4.13 -1.07 10.51
N LYS A 169 3.45 -1.35 11.61
CA LYS A 169 4.07 -1.74 12.88
C LYS A 169 4.94 -3.01 12.81
N TYR A 170 4.73 -3.86 11.80
CA TYR A 170 5.51 -5.09 11.59
C TYR A 170 6.69 -4.90 10.66
N ILE A 171 6.84 -3.70 10.06
CA ILE A 171 7.93 -3.36 9.15
C ILE A 171 9.18 -2.99 9.96
N SER A 172 10.33 -3.51 9.55
CA SER A 172 11.63 -3.23 10.17
C SER A 172 12.61 -2.64 9.16
N VAL A 173 13.71 -2.07 9.64
CA VAL A 173 14.80 -1.60 8.76
C VAL A 173 15.27 -2.73 7.84
N SER A 174 15.51 -2.40 6.59
CA SER A 174 15.80 -3.28 5.46
C SER A 174 14.59 -4.00 4.84
N SER A 175 13.38 -3.85 5.40
CA SER A 175 12.17 -4.36 4.77
C SER A 175 11.86 -3.62 3.47
N GLU A 176 11.31 -4.35 2.53
CA GLU A 176 10.73 -3.85 1.29
C GLU A 176 9.26 -3.45 1.53
N VAL A 177 8.83 -2.36 0.89
CA VAL A 177 7.46 -1.85 0.96
C VAL A 177 6.99 -1.45 -0.45
N ASN A 178 5.72 -1.65 -0.72
CA ASN A 178 5.09 -1.17 -1.95
C ASN A 178 4.96 0.35 -1.88
N ILE A 179 5.31 1.03 -2.98
CA ILE A 179 5.18 2.47 -3.09
C ILE A 179 4.32 2.85 -4.30
N GLU A 180 3.36 3.75 -4.08
CA GLU A 180 2.57 4.39 -5.12
C GLU A 180 2.71 5.91 -4.97
N ILE A 181 3.10 6.58 -6.06
CA ILE A 181 3.18 8.05 -6.12
C ILE A 181 1.78 8.65 -6.23
N ASP A 182 1.64 9.92 -5.85
CA ASP A 182 0.42 10.65 -6.15
C ASP A 182 0.22 10.74 -7.67
N MET A 183 -0.93 10.25 -8.15
CA MET A 183 -1.27 10.21 -9.57
C MET A 183 -1.21 11.59 -10.23
N LEU A 184 -1.48 12.67 -9.49
CA LEU A 184 -1.38 14.05 -9.99
C LEU A 184 0.03 14.36 -10.51
N ALA A 185 1.08 13.90 -9.81
CA ALA A 185 2.46 14.10 -10.26
C ALA A 185 2.73 13.46 -11.62
N ARG A 186 2.15 12.29 -11.89
CA ARG A 186 2.27 11.58 -13.17
C ARG A 186 1.58 12.31 -14.32
N TYR A 187 0.37 12.81 -14.10
CA TYR A 187 -0.35 13.57 -15.12
C TYR A 187 0.34 14.90 -15.42
N VAL A 188 0.80 15.61 -14.40
CA VAL A 188 1.57 16.85 -14.56
C VAL A 188 2.78 16.61 -15.45
N GLU A 189 3.60 15.60 -15.15
CA GLU A 189 4.77 15.27 -15.98
C GLU A 189 4.39 14.96 -17.44
N THR A 190 3.34 14.16 -17.61
CA THR A 190 2.90 13.75 -18.96
C THR A 190 2.47 14.95 -19.80
N ILE A 191 1.79 15.92 -19.17
CA ILE A 191 1.34 17.16 -19.86
C ILE A 191 2.55 18.02 -20.24
N PHE A 192 3.52 18.21 -19.35
CA PHE A 192 4.71 19.02 -19.63
C PHE A 192 5.70 18.39 -20.62
N LYS A 193 5.64 17.07 -20.81
CA LYS A 193 6.50 16.37 -21.79
C LYS A 193 5.90 16.25 -23.20
N LYS A 194 4.62 16.56 -23.37
CA LYS A 194 4.02 16.64 -24.71
C LYS A 194 4.49 17.92 -25.38
N PRO A 195 5.04 17.83 -26.61
CA PRO A 195 5.41 19.00 -27.39
C PRO A 195 4.20 19.84 -27.75
#